data_655dd6d0d255c1696e2e824af9db7583
#
_entry.id   655dd6d0d255c1696e2e824af9db7583
#
_cell.length_a   1.000
_cell.length_b   1.000
_cell.length_c   1.000
_cell.angle_alpha   90.00
_cell.angle_beta   90.00
_cell.angle_gamma   90.00
#
_symmetry.space_group_name_H-M   'P 1'
#
loop_
_entity.id
_entity.type
_entity.pdbx_description
1 polymer ?
#
loop_
_entity_poly.entity_id
_entity_poly.type
_entity_poly.pdbx_seq_one_letter_code
_entity_poly.pdbx_strand_id
1 'polypeptide(L)'
;MEKIDFVLTWVDGSDPDWLAQRREYQPGRGTDAGESRYRDWDNLQYWFRGMEKFAPWVNKIYFVTWGHVPKWLNTAHEKIQIVKHEDFMVPAYLPTFNINSIELNLHRIKGLSEHFVFFNDDMFLIDSVKPEDFFKNGLPCDLSLIHI
;
A
#
# COMPACT_ATOMS: atom_id res chain seq x y z
N MET A 1 -13.49 19.88 -6.08
CA MET A 1 -12.12 19.33 -6.04
C MET A 1 -12.28 17.83 -6.25
N GLU A 2 -11.55 17.24 -7.16
CA GLU A 2 -11.58 15.79 -7.40
C GLU A 2 -11.08 15.06 -6.16
N LYS A 3 -11.67 13.90 -5.89
CA LYS A 3 -11.27 13.08 -4.74
C LYS A 3 -9.94 12.41 -5.06
N ILE A 4 -9.01 12.49 -4.13
CA ILE A 4 -7.73 11.78 -4.23
C ILE A 4 -7.67 10.79 -3.07
N ASP A 5 -7.45 9.52 -3.40
CA ASP A 5 -7.25 8.45 -2.44
C ASP A 5 -5.77 8.12 -2.31
N PHE A 6 -5.39 7.61 -1.16
CA PHE A 6 -4.06 7.02 -0.98
C PHE A 6 -4.20 5.50 -0.91
N VAL A 7 -3.24 4.81 -1.51
CA VAL A 7 -3.14 3.35 -1.47
C VAL A 7 -1.81 2.99 -0.83
N LEU A 8 -1.86 2.20 0.21
CA LEU A 8 -0.70 1.68 0.91
C LEU A 8 -0.72 0.17 0.86
N THR A 9 0.36 -0.45 0.40
CA THR A 9 0.54 -1.91 0.48
C THR A 9 1.43 -2.26 1.66
N TRP A 10 1.06 -3.31 2.38
CA TRP A 10 1.84 -3.80 3.50
C TRP A 10 1.61 -5.29 3.73
N VAL A 11 2.61 -5.96 4.24
CA VAL A 11 2.55 -7.35 4.66
C VAL A 11 3.30 -7.55 5.99
N ASP A 12 2.68 -8.29 6.91
CA ASP A 12 3.39 -8.79 8.08
C ASP A 12 4.25 -9.99 7.68
N GLY A 13 5.54 -9.73 7.47
CA GLY A 13 6.51 -10.76 7.10
C GLY A 13 6.79 -11.79 8.21
N SER A 14 6.27 -11.57 9.43
CA SER A 14 6.36 -12.49 10.56
C SER A 14 5.13 -13.38 10.74
N ASP A 15 4.05 -13.11 9.98
CA ASP A 15 2.82 -13.89 10.04
C ASP A 15 3.07 -15.35 9.63
N PRO A 16 2.81 -16.34 10.52
CA PRO A 16 3.13 -17.74 10.26
C PRO A 16 2.32 -18.34 9.10
N ASP A 17 1.08 -17.92 8.90
CA ASP A 17 0.22 -18.45 7.85
C ASP A 17 0.66 -17.92 6.49
N TRP A 18 1.01 -16.63 6.43
CA TRP A 18 1.60 -16.03 5.24
C TRP A 18 2.94 -16.68 4.88
N LEU A 19 3.81 -16.91 5.87
CA LEU A 19 5.10 -17.57 5.67
C LEU A 19 4.92 -19.01 5.17
N ALA A 20 3.95 -19.75 5.70
CA ALA A 20 3.65 -21.12 5.27
C ALA A 20 3.21 -21.13 3.80
N GLN A 21 2.26 -20.28 3.44
CA GLN A 21 1.79 -20.17 2.06
C GLN A 21 2.91 -19.74 1.11
N ARG A 22 3.73 -18.76 1.50
CA ARG A 22 4.86 -18.31 0.69
C ARG A 22 5.85 -19.43 0.40
N ARG A 23 6.18 -20.26 1.40
CA ARG A 23 7.11 -21.39 1.23
C ARG A 23 6.60 -22.43 0.24
N GLU A 24 5.30 -22.65 0.22
CA GLU A 24 4.66 -23.56 -0.74
C GLU A 24 4.83 -23.10 -2.19
N TYR A 25 4.65 -21.79 -2.44
CA TYR A 25 4.68 -21.23 -3.80
C TYR A 25 6.06 -20.74 -4.27
N GLN A 26 7.00 -20.59 -3.38
CA GLN A 26 8.39 -20.19 -3.69
C GLN A 26 9.43 -21.14 -3.06
N PRO A 27 9.37 -22.45 -3.32
CA PRO A 27 10.34 -23.39 -2.77
C PRO A 27 11.74 -23.09 -3.34
N GLY A 28 12.73 -22.90 -2.46
CA GLY A 28 14.15 -22.92 -2.85
C GLY A 28 14.69 -21.71 -3.60
N ARG A 29 13.99 -20.59 -3.70
CA ARG A 29 14.58 -19.33 -4.18
C ARG A 29 15.48 -18.77 -3.09
N GLY A 30 16.80 -18.93 -3.32
CA GLY A 30 17.83 -18.45 -2.42
C GLY A 30 17.83 -16.94 -2.25
N THR A 31 18.36 -16.54 -1.16
CA THR A 31 18.92 -15.30 -0.63
C THR A 31 18.34 -13.94 -1.02
N ASP A 32 17.96 -13.65 -2.25
CA ASP A 32 17.38 -12.36 -2.65
C ASP A 32 15.90 -12.20 -2.28
N ALA A 33 15.23 -13.30 -1.94
CA ALA A 33 13.89 -13.34 -1.36
C ALA A 33 13.94 -13.52 0.17
N GLY A 34 15.06 -13.18 0.79
CA GLY A 34 15.35 -13.41 2.21
C GLY A 34 14.40 -12.67 3.14
N GLU A 35 14.39 -13.10 4.39
CA GLU A 35 13.59 -12.54 5.49
C GLU A 35 13.78 -11.02 5.66
N SER A 36 14.96 -10.49 5.30
CA SER A 36 15.27 -9.06 5.35
C SER A 36 14.35 -8.20 4.50
N ARG A 37 13.80 -8.73 3.41
CA ARG A 37 12.93 -8.01 2.48
C ARG A 37 11.53 -7.75 3.03
N TYR A 38 11.10 -8.55 3.99
CA TYR A 38 9.78 -8.47 4.64
C TYR A 38 9.91 -8.09 6.11
N ARG A 39 11.03 -7.47 6.46
CA ARG A 39 11.28 -7.04 7.83
C ARG A 39 10.38 -5.85 8.15
N ASP A 40 9.53 -6.02 9.14
CA ASP A 40 8.77 -4.92 9.72
C ASP A 40 9.67 -4.16 10.72
N TRP A 41 9.73 -2.83 10.56
CA TRP A 41 10.43 -1.93 11.47
C TRP A 41 9.52 -1.37 12.57
N ASP A 42 8.27 -1.87 12.64
CA ASP A 42 7.23 -1.39 13.57
C ASP A 42 7.02 0.14 13.49
N ASN A 43 7.19 0.69 12.30
CA ASN A 43 7.11 2.13 12.06
C ASN A 43 5.86 2.55 11.25
N LEU A 44 5.06 1.60 10.81
CA LEU A 44 3.88 1.86 9.98
C LEU A 44 2.86 2.78 10.66
N GLN A 45 2.76 2.78 11.99
CA GLN A 45 1.93 3.72 12.75
C GLN A 45 2.31 5.19 12.47
N TYR A 46 3.58 5.48 12.19
CA TYR A 46 4.03 6.83 11.85
C TYR A 46 3.59 7.24 10.44
N TRP A 47 3.44 6.28 9.54
CA TRP A 47 2.85 6.53 8.23
C TRP A 47 1.43 7.09 8.37
N PHE A 48 0.55 6.42 9.12
CA PHE A 48 -0.83 6.87 9.34
C PHE A 48 -0.89 8.23 10.06
N ARG A 49 -0.05 8.45 11.07
CA ARG A 49 0.06 9.75 11.73
C ARG A 49 0.57 10.85 10.80
N GLY A 50 1.48 10.51 9.90
CA GLY A 50 1.94 11.42 8.86
C GLY A 50 0.82 11.83 7.93
N MET A 51 0.00 10.88 7.47
CA MET A 51 -1.16 11.17 6.63
C MET A 51 -2.19 12.05 7.32
N GLU A 52 -2.51 11.76 8.57
CA GLU A 52 -3.42 12.57 9.38
C GLU A 52 -2.91 14.02 9.53
N LYS A 53 -1.63 14.19 9.77
CA LYS A 53 -1.00 15.49 10.02
C LYS A 53 -0.73 16.28 8.74
N PHE A 54 -0.18 15.64 7.72
CA PHE A 54 0.40 16.30 6.54
C PHE A 54 -0.50 16.26 5.29
N ALA A 55 -1.47 15.33 5.26
CA ALA A 55 -2.42 15.19 4.16
C ALA A 55 -3.87 15.02 4.65
N PRO A 56 -4.39 15.90 5.55
CA PRO A 56 -5.75 15.75 6.12
C PRO A 56 -6.87 15.82 5.07
N TRP A 57 -6.58 16.33 3.89
CA TRP A 57 -7.48 16.47 2.76
C TRP A 57 -7.73 15.16 2.00
N VAL A 58 -6.95 14.11 2.22
CA VAL A 58 -7.10 12.80 1.57
C VAL A 58 -8.51 12.26 1.79
N ASN A 59 -9.12 11.78 0.72
CA ASN A 59 -10.49 11.27 0.77
C ASN A 59 -10.55 9.94 1.51
N LYS A 60 -9.81 8.93 1.06
CA LYS A 60 -9.69 7.62 1.71
C LYS A 60 -8.27 7.08 1.62
N ILE A 61 -7.96 6.16 2.53
CA ILE A 61 -6.74 5.37 2.54
C ILE A 61 -7.15 3.91 2.35
N TYR A 62 -6.77 3.35 1.21
CA TYR A 62 -6.93 1.93 0.91
C TYR A 62 -5.69 1.19 1.40
N PHE A 63 -5.85 0.46 2.48
CA PHE A 63 -4.79 -0.33 3.09
C PHE A 63 -4.85 -1.75 2.54
N VAL A 64 -3.95 -2.05 1.60
CA VAL A 64 -3.91 -3.32 0.86
C VAL A 64 -3.00 -4.30 1.59
N THR A 65 -3.56 -5.44 1.98
CA THR A 65 -2.86 -6.47 2.75
C THR A 65 -3.14 -7.88 2.21
N TRP A 66 -2.36 -8.84 2.66
CA TRP A 66 -2.66 -10.26 2.42
C TRP A 66 -3.92 -10.74 3.17
N GLY A 67 -4.33 -10.03 4.23
CA GLY A 67 -5.50 -10.35 5.06
C GLY A 67 -5.29 -10.03 6.54
N HIS A 68 -4.05 -9.85 6.96
CA HIS A 68 -3.72 -9.43 8.31
C HIS A 68 -3.74 -7.89 8.45
N VAL A 69 -3.96 -7.42 9.65
CA VAL A 69 -4.04 -5.99 9.96
C VAL A 69 -3.32 -5.73 11.28
N PRO A 70 -2.53 -4.64 11.37
CA PRO A 70 -1.88 -4.28 12.63
C PRO A 70 -2.89 -4.08 13.76
N LYS A 71 -2.61 -4.61 14.95
CA LYS A 71 -3.54 -4.57 16.11
C LYS A 71 -3.85 -3.15 16.58
N TRP A 72 -2.95 -2.20 16.33
CA TRP A 72 -3.11 -0.80 16.71
C TRP A 72 -3.95 0.01 15.72
N LEU A 73 -4.21 -0.51 14.51
CA LEU A 73 -4.95 0.23 13.47
C LEU A 73 -6.44 0.24 13.77
N ASN A 74 -7.02 1.43 13.86
CA ASN A 74 -8.48 1.60 13.97
C ASN A 74 -9.14 1.39 12.61
N THR A 75 -9.51 0.16 12.31
CA THR A 75 -10.16 -0.22 11.05
C THR A 75 -11.58 0.32 10.88
N ALA A 76 -12.19 0.85 11.95
CA ALA A 76 -13.51 1.47 11.91
C ALA A 76 -13.47 2.97 11.55
N HIS A 77 -12.28 3.54 11.34
CA HIS A 77 -12.14 4.93 10.94
C HIS A 77 -12.69 5.14 9.52
N GLU A 78 -13.52 6.16 9.34
CA GLU A 78 -14.26 6.42 8.08
C GLU A 78 -13.38 6.56 6.82
N LYS A 79 -12.14 7.03 6.99
CA LYS A 79 -11.18 7.18 5.90
C LYS A 79 -10.41 5.91 5.58
N ILE A 80 -10.42 4.89 6.44
CA ILE A 80 -9.62 3.68 6.25
C ILE A 80 -10.49 2.60 5.61
N GLN A 81 -9.99 2.05 4.51
CA GLN A 81 -10.59 0.94 3.80
C GLN A 81 -9.58 -0.21 3.73
N ILE A 82 -9.85 -1.29 4.46
CA ILE A 82 -9.04 -2.51 4.35
C ILE A 82 -9.39 -3.24 3.06
N VAL A 83 -8.37 -3.63 2.31
CA VAL A 83 -8.52 -4.36 1.04
C VAL A 83 -7.57 -5.55 1.03
N LYS A 84 -8.11 -6.73 0.80
CA LYS A 84 -7.30 -7.93 0.63
C LYS A 84 -6.98 -8.14 -0.85
N HIS A 85 -5.91 -8.87 -1.13
CA HIS A 85 -5.56 -9.20 -2.52
C HIS A 85 -6.70 -9.89 -3.26
N GLU A 86 -7.45 -10.77 -2.58
CA GLU A 86 -8.61 -11.48 -3.14
C GLU A 86 -9.79 -10.59 -3.53
N ASP A 87 -9.88 -9.37 -2.95
CA ASP A 87 -11.01 -8.46 -3.20
C ASP A 87 -10.93 -7.78 -4.57
N PHE A 88 -9.73 -7.73 -5.18
CA PHE A 88 -9.53 -7.00 -6.44
C PHE A 88 -8.69 -7.74 -7.49
N MET A 89 -7.92 -8.74 -7.10
CA MET A 89 -7.09 -9.49 -8.05
C MET A 89 -7.86 -10.61 -8.72
N VAL A 90 -7.47 -10.95 -9.94
CA VAL A 90 -8.00 -12.10 -10.65
C VAL A 90 -7.60 -13.38 -9.90
N PRO A 91 -8.54 -14.31 -9.61
CA PRO A 91 -8.22 -15.51 -8.84
C PRO A 91 -7.05 -16.34 -9.39
N ALA A 92 -6.86 -16.34 -10.71
CA ALA A 92 -5.75 -17.05 -11.35
C ALA A 92 -4.35 -16.48 -10.99
N TYR A 93 -4.28 -15.29 -10.41
CA TYR A 93 -3.03 -14.64 -9.99
C TYR A 93 -2.77 -14.80 -8.50
N LEU A 94 -3.65 -15.49 -7.78
CA LEU A 94 -3.57 -15.68 -6.33
C LEU A 94 -3.14 -17.12 -5.99
N PRO A 95 -2.40 -17.31 -4.89
CA PRO A 95 -1.78 -16.26 -4.10
C PRO A 95 -0.58 -15.64 -4.83
N THR A 96 -0.30 -14.37 -4.55
CA THR A 96 0.87 -13.69 -5.08
C THR A 96 1.75 -13.12 -3.96
N PHE A 97 3.06 -13.21 -4.17
CA PHE A 97 4.10 -12.65 -3.30
C PHE A 97 4.97 -11.65 -4.09
N ASN A 98 4.45 -11.18 -5.22
CA ASN A 98 5.11 -10.22 -6.09
C ASN A 98 4.38 -8.89 -6.04
N ILE A 99 5.04 -7.87 -5.50
CA ILE A 99 4.49 -6.52 -5.37
C ILE A 99 4.06 -5.95 -6.72
N ASN A 100 4.81 -6.16 -7.79
CA ASN A 100 4.46 -5.65 -9.12
C ASN A 100 3.12 -6.20 -9.62
N SER A 101 2.81 -7.46 -9.28
CA SER A 101 1.50 -8.05 -9.62
C SER A 101 0.36 -7.38 -8.85
N ILE A 102 0.61 -6.98 -7.61
CA ILE A 102 -0.37 -6.25 -6.78
C ILE A 102 -0.58 -4.86 -7.37
N GLU A 103 0.50 -4.12 -7.60
CA GLU A 103 0.49 -2.75 -8.13
C GLU A 103 -0.27 -2.65 -9.46
N LEU A 104 0.01 -3.55 -10.40
CA LEU A 104 -0.65 -3.58 -11.71
C LEU A 104 -2.16 -3.82 -11.64
N ASN A 105 -2.68 -4.33 -10.53
CA ASN A 105 -4.09 -4.60 -10.32
C ASN A 105 -4.80 -3.58 -9.41
N LEU A 106 -4.12 -2.60 -8.83
CA LEU A 106 -4.72 -1.62 -7.91
C LEU A 106 -5.92 -0.89 -8.50
N HIS A 107 -5.92 -0.62 -9.81
CA HIS A 107 -7.04 0.00 -10.53
C HIS A 107 -8.36 -0.79 -10.45
N ARG A 108 -8.30 -2.05 -10.01
CA ARG A 108 -9.48 -2.92 -9.83
C ARG A 108 -10.11 -2.80 -8.45
N ILE A 109 -9.49 -2.08 -7.53
CA ILE A 109 -10.03 -1.87 -6.19
C ILE A 109 -11.38 -1.15 -6.29
N LYS A 110 -12.42 -1.79 -5.78
CA LYS A 110 -13.77 -1.25 -5.84
C LYS A 110 -13.89 0.02 -5.00
N GLY A 111 -14.30 1.10 -5.64
CA GLY A 111 -14.51 2.40 -5.00
C GLY A 111 -13.28 3.27 -4.87
N LEU A 112 -12.14 2.82 -5.38
CA LEU A 112 -10.94 3.65 -5.52
C LEU A 112 -11.23 4.80 -6.49
N SER A 113 -10.83 6.02 -6.12
CA SER A 113 -10.95 7.19 -6.98
C SER A 113 -10.06 7.08 -8.22
N GLU A 114 -10.44 7.74 -9.31
CA GLU A 114 -9.61 7.79 -10.53
C GLU A 114 -8.23 8.38 -10.23
N HIS A 115 -8.19 9.40 -9.36
CA HIS A 115 -6.96 9.97 -8.85
C HIS A 115 -6.58 9.26 -7.54
N PHE A 116 -5.49 8.54 -7.55
CA PHE A 116 -4.92 7.96 -6.33
C PHE A 116 -3.40 8.05 -6.33
N VAL A 117 -2.82 8.05 -5.14
CA VAL A 117 -1.37 8.02 -4.92
C VAL A 117 -1.01 6.70 -4.25
N PHE A 118 -0.07 5.99 -4.83
CA PHE A 118 0.44 4.74 -4.30
C PHE A 118 1.67 4.97 -3.42
N PHE A 119 1.69 4.32 -2.27
CA PHE A 119 2.80 4.33 -1.33
C PHE A 119 3.28 2.91 -1.03
N ASN A 120 4.58 2.73 -1.01
CA ASN A 120 5.19 1.61 -0.32
C ASN A 120 5.21 1.89 1.20
N ASP A 121 5.34 0.84 2.00
CA ASP A 121 5.33 0.89 3.47
C ASP A 121 6.57 1.57 4.08
N ASP A 122 7.57 1.86 3.27
CA ASP A 122 8.79 2.59 3.62
C ASP A 122 8.82 4.06 3.15
N MET A 123 7.72 4.55 2.54
CA MET A 123 7.61 5.93 2.04
C MET A 123 6.73 6.79 2.94
N PHE A 124 7.29 7.80 3.58
CA PHE A 124 6.61 8.63 4.58
C PHE A 124 6.51 10.08 4.13
N LEU A 125 5.38 10.73 4.44
CA LEU A 125 5.29 12.18 4.39
C LEU A 125 6.01 12.77 5.61
N ILE A 126 6.90 13.72 5.38
CA ILE A 126 7.68 14.41 6.42
C ILE A 126 7.28 15.86 6.60
N ASP A 127 6.50 16.42 5.67
CA ASP A 127 5.95 17.77 5.70
C ASP A 127 4.58 17.82 5.04
N SER A 128 3.87 18.95 5.22
CA SER A 128 2.54 19.18 4.66
C SER A 128 2.56 19.17 3.14
N VAL A 129 1.64 18.42 2.56
CA VAL A 129 1.44 18.32 1.12
C VAL A 129 0.03 18.79 0.73
N LYS A 130 -0.12 19.24 -0.52
CA LYS A 130 -1.38 19.68 -1.09
C LYS A 130 -1.80 18.77 -2.25
N PRO A 131 -3.10 18.72 -2.60
CA PRO A 131 -3.55 17.97 -3.78
C PRO A 131 -2.77 18.30 -5.05
N GLU A 132 -2.40 19.58 -5.22
CA GLU A 132 -1.68 20.10 -6.39
C GLU A 132 -0.23 19.60 -6.48
N ASP A 133 0.33 19.03 -5.40
CA ASP A 133 1.65 18.41 -5.43
C ASP A 133 1.61 17.06 -6.15
N PHE A 134 0.43 16.42 -6.18
CA PHE A 134 0.22 15.12 -6.83
C PHE A 134 -0.49 15.23 -8.18
N PHE A 135 -1.41 16.18 -8.34
CA PHE A 135 -2.19 16.33 -9.55
C PHE A 135 -2.36 17.80 -9.92
N LYS A 136 -2.07 18.14 -11.18
CA LYS A 136 -2.29 19.47 -11.75
C LYS A 136 -3.17 19.38 -12.99
N ASN A 137 -4.29 20.13 -13.01
CA ASN A 137 -5.24 20.12 -14.13
C ASN A 137 -5.73 18.71 -14.50
N GLY A 138 -5.95 17.85 -13.50
CA GLY A 138 -6.38 16.47 -13.70
C GLY A 138 -5.27 15.50 -14.15
N LEU A 139 -4.03 15.96 -14.28
CA LEU A 139 -2.89 15.12 -14.67
C LEU A 139 -1.99 14.84 -13.47
N PRO A 140 -1.46 13.63 -13.35
CA PRO A 140 -0.51 13.30 -12.29
C PRO A 140 0.77 14.12 -12.43
N CYS A 141 1.31 14.56 -11.30
CA CYS A 141 2.64 15.15 -11.21
C CYS A 141 3.63 14.01 -10.99
N ASP A 142 4.52 13.80 -11.96
CA ASP A 142 5.62 12.85 -11.80
C ASP A 142 6.76 13.50 -11.02
N LEU A 143 7.29 12.77 -10.05
CA LEU A 143 8.57 13.12 -9.45
C LEU A 143 9.66 12.72 -10.44
N SER A 144 10.10 13.68 -11.24
CA SER A 144 11.25 13.44 -12.10
C SER A 144 12.48 13.12 -11.25
N LEU A 145 12.87 11.85 -11.25
CA LEU A 145 14.14 11.41 -10.68
C LEU A 145 15.35 11.77 -11.55
N ILE A 146 15.13 12.56 -12.60
CA ILE A 146 16.20 13.00 -13.49
C ILE A 146 16.69 14.38 -13.06
N HIS A 147 17.43 14.41 -11.99
CA HIS A 147 18.43 15.42 -11.74
C HIS A 147 19.75 14.69 -11.44
N ILE A 148 20.30 14.19 -12.48
CA ILE A 148 21.72 13.85 -12.54
C ILE A 148 22.42 14.95 -13.31
#